data_497a975d44b456c9dc5a56a0fe4e4d26
#
_entry.id   497a975d44b456c9dc5a56a0fe4e4d26
#
_cell.length_a   1.000
_cell.length_b   1.000
_cell.length_c   1.000
_cell.angle_alpha   90.00
_cell.angle_beta   90.00
_cell.angle_gamma   90.00
#
_symmetry.space_group_name_H-M   'P 1'
#
loop_
_entity.id
_entity.type
_entity.pdbx_description
1 polymer ?
#
loop_
_entity_poly.entity_id
_entity_poly.type
_entity_poly.pdbx_seq_one_letter_code
_entity_poly.pdbx_strand_id
1 'polypeptide(L)'
;MAKKIVKLGTYHTLVSQLDKLARHNRQGSFRTKARYYEACKRFCAFLADAFHLQKLSNISGKHLVSYVLFLQENGLAANTIKTDLAAIRFFHDKMSGPKYELPTNDDLGVELERRCFGGVDRTWSNVEFNKMLGRALGDDRWDYILALYLGRFAGLRIHECFRIDTATAEQALRENVIIIKGKGGKVRTIPIEDERITTHLKRQLEQTQRGHKLLVPDGMPTDRAIHQLQLFLYSNRGDFQEDANRPLTFQGLRHTYAAEKYQKLIDSGIGSLDAHFAVSRLLGHERADVTDIYLSSLPKEDHHGK
;
A
#
# COMPACT_ATOMS: atom_id res chain seq x y z
N MET A 1 5.02 8.09 -29.73
CA MET A 1 4.90 9.35 -28.95
C MET A 1 6.20 10.15 -29.06
N ALA A 2 6.16 11.33 -29.69
CA ALA A 2 7.34 12.19 -29.79
C ALA A 2 7.75 12.65 -28.36
N LYS A 3 9.00 12.37 -27.95
CA LYS A 3 9.57 12.92 -26.73
C LYS A 3 9.59 14.45 -26.84
N LYS A 4 8.65 15.13 -26.19
CA LYS A 4 8.71 16.58 -26.02
C LYS A 4 10.00 16.91 -25.24
N ILE A 5 10.82 17.78 -25.81
CA ILE A 5 12.07 18.20 -25.19
C ILE A 5 11.70 19.14 -24.03
N VAL A 6 11.77 18.64 -22.80
CA VAL A 6 11.66 19.48 -21.59
C VAL A 6 12.74 20.55 -21.64
N LYS A 7 12.42 21.82 -21.42
CA LYS A 7 13.41 22.88 -21.28
C LYS A 7 14.28 22.64 -20.05
N LEU A 8 15.39 21.96 -20.26
CA LEU A 8 16.23 21.35 -19.22
C LEU A 8 16.67 22.38 -18.17
N GLY A 9 17.06 23.60 -18.57
CA GLY A 9 17.48 24.64 -17.65
C GLY A 9 16.37 25.09 -16.68
N THR A 10 15.17 25.34 -17.21
CA THR A 10 14.01 25.72 -16.39
C THR A 10 13.62 24.61 -15.43
N TYR A 11 13.59 23.36 -15.90
CA TYR A 11 13.33 22.20 -15.06
C TYR A 11 14.33 22.07 -13.90
N HIS A 12 15.63 22.16 -14.18
CA HIS A 12 16.66 22.09 -13.13
C HIS A 12 16.53 23.24 -12.12
N THR A 13 16.17 24.43 -12.57
CA THR A 13 15.91 25.57 -11.67
C THR A 13 14.76 25.28 -10.71
N LEU A 14 13.63 24.73 -11.20
CA LEU A 14 12.48 24.36 -10.37
C LEU A 14 12.82 23.21 -9.42
N VAL A 15 13.50 22.17 -9.89
CA VAL A 15 13.92 21.04 -9.06
C VAL A 15 14.88 21.47 -7.96
N SER A 16 15.83 22.38 -8.23
CA SER A 16 16.73 22.93 -7.20
C SER A 16 15.98 23.66 -6.09
N GLN A 17 14.87 24.36 -6.41
CA GLN A 17 14.00 24.97 -5.41
C GLN A 17 13.23 23.90 -4.61
N LEU A 18 12.72 22.86 -5.28
CA LEU A 18 12.06 21.71 -4.64
C LEU A 18 13.02 20.99 -3.69
N ASP A 19 14.28 20.79 -4.07
CA ASP A 19 15.29 20.15 -3.24
C ASP A 19 15.54 20.88 -1.93
N LYS A 20 15.55 22.23 -1.97
CA LYS A 20 15.67 23.05 -0.76
C LYS A 20 14.50 22.82 0.19
N LEU A 21 13.26 22.77 -0.34
CA LEU A 21 12.07 22.47 0.46
C LEU A 21 12.07 21.05 1.01
N ALA A 22 12.51 20.07 0.21
CA ALA A 22 12.54 18.67 0.59
C ALA A 22 13.55 18.35 1.69
N ARG A 23 14.73 19.00 1.70
CA ARG A 23 15.76 18.81 2.75
C ARG A 23 15.25 19.10 4.16
N HIS A 24 14.39 20.09 4.30
CA HIS A 24 13.82 20.48 5.60
C HIS A 24 12.56 19.73 5.99
N ASN A 25 12.09 18.80 5.13
CA ASN A 25 10.88 18.04 5.39
C ASN A 25 11.13 16.88 6.34
N ARG A 26 10.70 17.03 7.60
CA ARG A 26 10.72 15.97 8.63
C ARG A 26 9.40 15.21 8.76
N GLN A 27 8.34 15.62 8.05
CA GLN A 27 7.00 15.04 8.17
C GLN A 27 6.80 13.84 7.24
N GLY A 28 6.09 12.83 7.73
CA GLY A 28 5.70 11.65 6.96
C GLY A 28 6.76 10.54 6.92
N SER A 29 6.33 9.37 6.46
CA SER A 29 7.20 8.22 6.26
C SER A 29 8.18 8.46 5.09
N PHE A 30 9.29 7.71 5.07
CA PHE A 30 10.25 7.78 3.97
C PHE A 30 9.58 7.59 2.59
N ARG A 31 8.68 6.60 2.47
CA ARG A 31 7.93 6.35 1.22
C ARG A 31 6.98 7.48 0.84
N THR A 32 6.34 8.12 1.82
CA THR A 32 5.48 9.29 1.55
C THR A 32 6.31 10.45 1.05
N LYS A 33 7.47 10.71 1.66
CA LYS A 33 8.40 11.76 1.23
C LYS A 33 8.88 11.53 -0.21
N ALA A 34 9.34 10.32 -0.52
CA ALA A 34 9.80 9.96 -1.86
C ALA A 34 8.67 10.12 -2.89
N ARG A 35 7.46 9.63 -2.60
CA ARG A 35 6.30 9.75 -3.49
C ARG A 35 5.91 11.20 -3.74
N TYR A 36 5.89 12.05 -2.70
CA TYR A 36 5.55 13.46 -2.83
C TYR A 36 6.64 14.21 -3.63
N TYR A 37 7.90 13.89 -3.38
CA TYR A 37 9.01 14.47 -4.13
C TYR A 37 8.93 14.11 -5.62
N GLU A 38 8.70 12.84 -5.98
CA GLU A 38 8.56 12.41 -7.37
C GLU A 38 7.34 13.03 -8.05
N ALA A 39 6.21 13.15 -7.34
CA ALA A 39 5.03 13.87 -7.85
C ALA A 39 5.35 15.32 -8.19
N CYS A 40 6.04 16.04 -7.29
CA CYS A 40 6.44 17.42 -7.53
C CYS A 40 7.49 17.54 -8.65
N LYS A 41 8.39 16.57 -8.80
CA LYS A 41 9.32 16.56 -9.96
C LYS A 41 8.58 16.46 -11.29
N ARG A 42 7.55 15.59 -11.39
CA ARG A 42 6.69 15.51 -12.59
C ARG A 42 6.02 16.85 -12.87
N PHE A 43 5.50 17.49 -11.81
CA PHE A 43 4.90 18.82 -11.95
C PHE A 43 5.91 19.89 -12.38
N CYS A 44 7.13 19.88 -11.85
CA CYS A 44 8.22 20.77 -12.31
C CYS A 44 8.53 20.57 -13.80
N ALA A 45 8.53 19.34 -14.29
CA ALA A 45 8.73 19.05 -15.70
C ALA A 45 7.60 19.64 -16.56
N PHE A 46 6.35 19.46 -16.13
CA PHE A 46 5.17 20.04 -16.78
C PHE A 46 5.23 21.58 -16.78
N LEU A 47 5.55 22.21 -15.64
CA LEU A 47 5.66 23.67 -15.54
C LEU A 47 6.77 24.25 -16.43
N ALA A 48 7.90 23.54 -16.53
CA ALA A 48 9.02 23.95 -17.38
C ALA A 48 8.66 23.88 -18.88
N ASP A 49 7.92 22.85 -19.27
CA ASP A 49 7.53 22.61 -20.68
C ASP A 49 6.37 23.52 -21.10
N ALA A 50 5.28 23.52 -20.33
CA ALA A 50 4.03 24.18 -20.72
C ALA A 50 4.01 25.69 -20.37
N PHE A 51 4.68 26.12 -19.30
CA PHE A 51 4.57 27.48 -18.78
C PHE A 51 5.91 28.23 -18.72
N HIS A 52 7.03 27.56 -18.94
CA HIS A 52 8.37 28.13 -18.77
C HIS A 52 8.58 28.79 -17.40
N LEU A 53 7.89 28.29 -16.39
CA LEU A 53 7.88 28.84 -15.03
C LEU A 53 9.26 28.64 -14.38
N GLN A 54 9.84 29.71 -13.81
CA GLN A 54 11.17 29.64 -13.20
C GLN A 54 11.15 29.65 -11.66
N LYS A 55 10.01 30.03 -11.05
CA LYS A 55 9.87 30.13 -9.59
C LYS A 55 8.65 29.36 -9.11
N LEU A 56 8.86 28.42 -8.18
CA LEU A 56 7.77 27.66 -7.57
C LEU A 56 6.79 28.56 -6.80
N SER A 57 7.25 29.68 -6.25
CA SER A 57 6.38 30.67 -5.58
C SER A 57 5.34 31.33 -6.51
N ASN A 58 5.48 31.19 -7.83
CA ASN A 58 4.51 31.70 -8.81
C ASN A 58 3.48 30.66 -9.26
N ILE A 59 3.45 29.49 -8.62
CA ILE A 59 2.42 28.49 -8.88
C ILE A 59 1.07 29.08 -8.44
N SER A 60 0.04 28.86 -9.29
CA SER A 60 -1.34 29.33 -9.04
C SER A 60 -2.34 28.26 -9.49
N GLY A 61 -3.62 28.48 -9.21
CA GLY A 61 -4.72 27.57 -9.57
C GLY A 61 -4.73 27.17 -11.06
N LYS A 62 -4.43 28.11 -11.98
CA LYS A 62 -4.36 27.81 -13.42
C LYS A 62 -3.34 26.70 -13.76
N HIS A 63 -2.21 26.66 -13.07
CA HIS A 63 -1.19 25.64 -13.31
C HIS A 63 -1.66 24.27 -12.81
N LEU A 64 -2.41 24.23 -11.70
CA LEU A 64 -3.02 22.99 -11.19
C LEU A 64 -4.08 22.47 -12.14
N VAL A 65 -4.99 23.34 -12.61
CA VAL A 65 -6.04 22.99 -13.58
C VAL A 65 -5.42 22.40 -14.85
N SER A 66 -4.48 23.11 -15.45
CA SER A 66 -3.79 22.63 -16.66
C SER A 66 -3.04 21.32 -16.44
N TYR A 67 -2.46 21.12 -15.24
CA TYR A 67 -1.78 19.87 -14.89
C TYR A 67 -2.76 18.70 -14.75
N VAL A 68 -3.91 18.93 -14.12
CA VAL A 68 -4.97 17.92 -14.00
C VAL A 68 -5.43 17.47 -15.38
N LEU A 69 -5.77 18.42 -16.26
CA LEU A 69 -6.19 18.12 -17.64
C LEU A 69 -5.12 17.32 -18.39
N PHE A 70 -3.86 17.74 -18.30
CA PHE A 70 -2.73 17.02 -18.86
C PHE A 70 -2.61 15.57 -18.35
N LEU A 71 -2.79 15.35 -17.03
CA LEU A 71 -2.73 14.01 -16.46
C LEU A 71 -3.92 13.14 -16.88
N GLN A 72 -5.12 13.73 -16.97
CA GLN A 72 -6.34 13.05 -17.46
C GLN A 72 -6.19 12.65 -18.93
N GLU A 73 -5.72 13.54 -19.80
CA GLU A 73 -5.45 13.25 -21.21
C GLU A 73 -4.41 12.14 -21.41
N ASN A 74 -3.47 12.00 -20.46
CA ASN A 74 -2.49 10.90 -20.44
C ASN A 74 -3.00 9.64 -19.73
N GLY A 75 -4.29 9.56 -19.40
CA GLY A 75 -4.94 8.36 -18.82
C GLY A 75 -4.53 8.02 -17.41
N LEU A 76 -4.05 8.99 -16.62
CA LEU A 76 -3.67 8.72 -15.22
C LEU A 76 -4.90 8.56 -14.33
N ALA A 77 -4.87 7.55 -13.48
CA ALA A 77 -5.95 7.28 -12.54
C ALA A 77 -6.18 8.46 -11.56
N ALA A 78 -7.44 8.74 -11.25
CA ALA A 78 -7.87 9.82 -10.35
C ALA A 78 -7.13 9.82 -9.00
N ASN A 79 -6.84 8.64 -8.42
CA ASN A 79 -6.06 8.52 -7.20
C ASN A 79 -4.62 9.03 -7.33
N THR A 80 -4.00 8.87 -8.50
CA THR A 80 -2.67 9.38 -8.78
C THR A 80 -2.71 10.90 -8.87
N ILE A 81 -3.67 11.44 -9.63
CA ILE A 81 -3.88 12.88 -9.78
C ILE A 81 -4.11 13.56 -8.42
N LYS A 82 -5.02 13.02 -7.60
CA LYS A 82 -5.29 13.54 -6.24
C LYS A 82 -4.05 13.47 -5.32
N THR A 83 -3.21 12.46 -5.50
CA THR A 83 -1.96 12.34 -4.74
C THR A 83 -0.94 13.39 -5.19
N ASP A 84 -0.83 13.64 -6.49
CA ASP A 84 0.07 14.66 -7.04
C ASP A 84 -0.36 16.06 -6.57
N LEU A 85 -1.65 16.36 -6.61
CA LEU A 85 -2.20 17.62 -6.08
C LEU A 85 -1.92 17.81 -4.59
N ALA A 86 -2.09 16.74 -3.79
CA ALA A 86 -1.76 16.79 -2.36
C ALA A 86 -0.26 17.04 -2.13
N ALA A 87 0.61 16.45 -2.93
CA ALA A 87 2.06 16.67 -2.86
C ALA A 87 2.44 18.10 -3.23
N ILE A 88 1.83 18.65 -4.29
CA ILE A 88 2.08 20.03 -4.75
C ILE A 88 1.68 21.03 -3.67
N ARG A 89 0.46 20.91 -3.10
CA ARG A 89 0.00 21.77 -2.00
C ARG A 89 0.90 21.64 -0.76
N PHE A 90 1.27 20.42 -0.40
CA PHE A 90 2.17 20.16 0.73
C PHE A 90 3.51 20.92 0.62
N PHE A 91 4.14 20.94 -0.56
CA PHE A 91 5.38 21.70 -0.75
C PHE A 91 5.12 23.18 -0.93
N HIS A 92 4.00 23.56 -1.53
CA HIS A 92 3.60 24.96 -1.67
C HIS A 92 3.40 25.64 -0.30
N ASP A 93 2.74 24.97 0.64
CA ASP A 93 2.50 25.48 2.01
C ASP A 93 3.80 25.64 2.82
N LYS A 94 4.90 25.00 2.36
CA LYS A 94 6.23 25.14 2.97
C LYS A 94 7.09 26.22 2.36
N MET A 95 6.63 26.89 1.32
CA MET A 95 7.36 27.98 0.70
C MET A 95 7.28 29.24 1.55
N SER A 96 8.39 29.96 1.68
CA SER A 96 8.36 31.31 2.21
C SER A 96 7.86 32.26 1.12
N GLY A 97 6.69 32.87 1.32
CA GLY A 97 6.11 33.88 0.42
C GLY A 97 5.59 33.33 -0.91
N PRO A 98 4.68 32.36 -0.91
CA PRO A 98 3.96 31.98 -2.13
C PRO A 98 3.11 33.19 -2.59
N LYS A 99 3.09 33.39 -3.91
CA LYS A 99 2.40 34.57 -4.50
C LYS A 99 0.88 34.40 -4.55
N TYR A 100 0.41 33.15 -4.57
CA TYR A 100 -0.99 32.79 -4.70
C TYR A 100 -1.33 31.67 -3.72
N GLU A 101 -2.55 31.65 -3.24
CA GLU A 101 -3.13 30.47 -2.59
C GLU A 101 -3.55 29.45 -3.63
N LEU A 102 -3.40 28.16 -3.31
CA LEU A 102 -3.80 27.09 -4.19
C LEU A 102 -5.22 26.62 -3.83
N PRO A 103 -6.11 26.48 -4.82
CA PRO A 103 -7.47 25.99 -4.60
C PRO A 103 -7.47 24.55 -4.07
N THR A 104 -8.54 24.18 -3.35
CA THR A 104 -8.82 22.79 -2.96
C THR A 104 -9.21 21.97 -4.19
N ASN A 105 -9.45 20.67 -4.03
CA ASN A 105 -9.90 19.85 -5.16
C ASN A 105 -11.30 20.24 -5.65
N ASP A 106 -12.15 20.69 -4.72
CA ASP A 106 -13.54 21.06 -5.02
C ASP A 106 -13.62 22.44 -5.68
N ASP A 107 -12.63 23.31 -5.42
CA ASP A 107 -12.54 24.67 -5.98
C ASP A 107 -11.74 24.73 -7.31
N LEU A 108 -11.18 23.62 -7.76
CA LEU A 108 -10.36 23.59 -9.01
C LEU A 108 -11.15 23.89 -10.28
N GLY A 109 -12.50 23.71 -10.26
CA GLY A 109 -13.32 23.86 -11.45
C GLY A 109 -13.09 22.80 -12.53
N VAL A 110 -12.39 21.70 -12.20
CA VAL A 110 -12.16 20.53 -13.05
C VAL A 110 -12.71 19.30 -12.34
N GLU A 111 -13.50 18.50 -13.05
CA GLU A 111 -14.06 17.28 -12.49
C GLU A 111 -12.94 16.26 -12.21
N LEU A 112 -12.84 15.87 -10.93
CA LEU A 112 -11.96 14.80 -10.47
C LEU A 112 -12.82 13.60 -10.11
N GLU A 113 -12.71 12.52 -10.89
CA GLU A 113 -13.41 11.28 -10.60
C GLU A 113 -13.34 10.91 -9.12
N ARG A 114 -14.47 10.41 -8.58
CA ARG A 114 -14.51 9.91 -7.21
C ARG A 114 -13.60 8.67 -7.10
N ARG A 115 -13.03 8.46 -5.91
CA ARG A 115 -12.32 7.21 -5.61
C ARG A 115 -13.31 6.07 -5.66
N CYS A 116 -13.14 5.15 -6.61
CA CYS A 116 -13.83 3.87 -6.55
C CYS A 116 -13.10 2.99 -5.54
N PHE A 117 -13.78 2.64 -4.46
CA PHE A 117 -13.32 1.64 -3.50
C PHE A 117 -13.98 0.30 -3.86
N GLY A 118 -13.18 -0.76 -3.97
CA GLY A 118 -13.69 -2.07 -4.36
C GLY A 118 -13.76 -2.28 -5.89
N GLY A 119 -14.50 -3.30 -6.31
CA GLY A 119 -14.74 -3.61 -7.73
C GLY A 119 -13.65 -4.43 -8.43
N VAL A 120 -12.51 -4.67 -7.80
CA VAL A 120 -11.47 -5.56 -8.31
C VAL A 120 -11.22 -6.66 -7.29
N ASP A 121 -11.53 -7.90 -7.67
CA ASP A 121 -11.13 -9.07 -6.89
C ASP A 121 -9.61 -9.19 -6.88
N ARG A 122 -9.04 -9.31 -5.69
CA ARG A 122 -7.59 -9.47 -5.46
C ARG A 122 -7.29 -10.70 -4.63
N THR A 123 -8.29 -11.53 -4.37
CA THR A 123 -8.12 -12.74 -3.56
C THR A 123 -7.26 -13.76 -4.31
N TRP A 124 -6.63 -14.64 -3.57
CA TRP A 124 -5.93 -15.79 -4.13
C TRP A 124 -6.80 -17.03 -3.98
N SER A 125 -6.86 -17.86 -5.01
CA SER A 125 -7.41 -19.20 -4.87
C SER A 125 -6.47 -20.10 -4.05
N ASN A 126 -7.00 -21.23 -3.56
CA ASN A 126 -6.18 -22.22 -2.89
C ASN A 126 -5.15 -22.86 -3.82
N VAL A 127 -5.48 -22.98 -5.11
CA VAL A 127 -4.56 -23.52 -6.13
C VAL A 127 -3.37 -22.58 -6.32
N GLU A 128 -3.64 -21.29 -6.53
CA GLU A 128 -2.62 -20.25 -6.66
C GLU A 128 -1.71 -20.16 -5.43
N PHE A 129 -2.31 -20.22 -4.24
CA PHE A 129 -1.58 -20.19 -2.99
C PHE A 129 -0.65 -21.40 -2.83
N ASN A 130 -1.16 -22.62 -3.10
CA ASN A 130 -0.38 -23.85 -2.97
C ASN A 130 0.75 -23.92 -3.99
N LYS A 131 0.54 -23.47 -5.23
CA LYS A 131 1.61 -23.38 -6.25
C LYS A 131 2.71 -22.42 -5.79
N MET A 132 2.37 -21.26 -5.25
CA MET A 132 3.36 -20.30 -4.75
C MET A 132 4.12 -20.83 -3.52
N LEU A 133 3.43 -21.54 -2.62
CA LEU A 133 4.10 -22.24 -1.51
C LEU A 133 5.06 -23.32 -2.01
N GLY A 134 4.63 -24.14 -2.96
CA GLY A 134 5.48 -25.18 -3.55
C GLY A 134 6.73 -24.58 -4.21
N ARG A 135 6.60 -23.43 -4.87
CA ARG A 135 7.75 -22.71 -5.42
C ARG A 135 8.69 -22.20 -4.32
N ALA A 136 8.14 -21.59 -3.26
CA ALA A 136 8.95 -21.13 -2.13
C ALA A 136 9.67 -22.30 -1.43
N LEU A 137 9.02 -23.46 -1.32
CA LEU A 137 9.59 -24.68 -0.78
C LEU A 137 10.72 -25.22 -1.66
N GLY A 138 10.51 -25.24 -2.98
CA GLY A 138 11.54 -25.68 -3.95
C GLY A 138 12.79 -24.79 -3.95
N ASP A 139 12.65 -23.52 -3.60
CA ASP A 139 13.75 -22.57 -3.47
C ASP A 139 14.32 -22.51 -2.04
N ASP A 140 13.90 -23.40 -1.12
CA ASP A 140 14.26 -23.44 0.32
C ASP A 140 14.02 -22.11 1.08
N ARG A 141 12.98 -21.36 0.68
CA ARG A 141 12.63 -20.05 1.22
C ARG A 141 11.58 -20.16 2.32
N TRP A 142 11.98 -20.71 3.44
CA TRP A 142 11.13 -20.89 4.63
C TRP A 142 10.65 -19.56 5.23
N ASP A 143 11.44 -18.51 5.08
CA ASP A 143 11.06 -17.14 5.39
C ASP A 143 9.86 -16.66 4.54
N TYR A 144 9.84 -16.98 3.25
CA TYR A 144 8.71 -16.66 2.38
C TYR A 144 7.48 -17.50 2.70
N ILE A 145 7.66 -18.78 3.01
CA ILE A 145 6.57 -19.66 3.43
C ILE A 145 5.88 -19.09 4.66
N LEU A 146 6.63 -18.71 5.71
CA LEU A 146 6.04 -18.07 6.90
C LEU A 146 5.34 -16.76 6.54
N ALA A 147 5.94 -15.90 5.72
CA ALA A 147 5.32 -14.67 5.29
C ALA A 147 3.97 -14.91 4.57
N LEU A 148 3.92 -15.91 3.67
CA LEU A 148 2.71 -16.28 2.94
C LEU A 148 1.61 -16.77 3.89
N TYR A 149 1.92 -17.63 4.87
CA TYR A 149 0.97 -18.07 5.88
C TYR A 149 0.45 -16.90 6.73
N LEU A 150 1.33 -16.01 7.18
CA LEU A 150 0.95 -14.83 7.94
C LEU A 150 0.02 -13.88 7.14
N GLY A 151 0.28 -13.73 5.84
CA GLY A 151 -0.58 -12.95 4.96
C GLY A 151 -1.95 -13.60 4.76
N ARG A 152 -1.97 -14.92 4.52
CA ARG A 152 -3.15 -15.69 4.13
C ARG A 152 -4.08 -16.02 5.29
N PHE A 153 -3.53 -16.37 6.48
CA PHE A 153 -4.30 -16.89 7.60
C PHE A 153 -4.30 -15.99 8.85
N ALA A 154 -3.47 -14.94 8.88
CA ALA A 154 -3.52 -13.90 9.90
C ALA A 154 -3.78 -12.50 9.32
N GLY A 155 -3.91 -12.37 8.01
CA GLY A 155 -4.23 -11.11 7.34
C GLY A 155 -3.20 -10.00 7.55
N LEU A 156 -1.93 -10.33 7.82
CA LEU A 156 -0.89 -9.34 8.02
C LEU A 156 -0.50 -8.64 6.71
N ARG A 157 -0.15 -7.35 6.83
CA ARG A 157 0.51 -6.64 5.74
C ARG A 157 1.97 -7.10 5.62
N ILE A 158 2.54 -7.09 4.42
CA ILE A 158 3.92 -7.54 4.20
C ILE A 158 4.91 -6.92 5.18
N HIS A 159 4.84 -5.61 5.42
CA HIS A 159 5.75 -4.93 6.35
C HIS A 159 5.50 -5.27 7.83
N GLU A 160 4.32 -5.80 8.16
CA GLU A 160 4.01 -6.30 9.52
C GLU A 160 4.66 -7.66 9.73
N CYS A 161 4.63 -8.55 8.73
CA CYS A 161 5.35 -9.82 8.78
C CYS A 161 6.85 -9.62 9.02
N PHE A 162 7.47 -8.71 8.29
CA PHE A 162 8.91 -8.42 8.40
C PHE A 162 9.31 -7.60 9.63
N ARG A 163 8.37 -7.30 10.52
CA ARG A 163 8.65 -6.69 11.83
C ARG A 163 8.67 -7.70 12.97
N ILE A 164 8.18 -8.90 12.74
CA ILE A 164 8.17 -9.95 13.75
C ILE A 164 9.63 -10.32 14.07
N ASP A 165 10.02 -10.08 15.29
CA ASP A 165 11.30 -10.48 15.87
C ASP A 165 11.14 -11.71 16.76
N THR A 166 12.25 -12.21 17.31
CA THR A 166 12.23 -13.40 18.17
C THR A 166 11.34 -13.21 19.40
N ALA A 167 11.34 -12.04 20.04
CA ALA A 167 10.51 -11.76 21.21
C ALA A 167 9.01 -11.76 20.86
N THR A 168 8.64 -11.15 19.74
CA THR A 168 7.25 -11.17 19.23
C THR A 168 6.81 -12.59 18.87
N ALA A 169 7.69 -13.39 18.26
CA ALA A 169 7.40 -14.78 17.93
C ALA A 169 7.24 -15.68 19.16
N GLU A 170 8.13 -15.55 20.15
CA GLU A 170 8.03 -16.26 21.43
C GLU A 170 6.70 -15.92 22.15
N GLN A 171 6.34 -14.64 22.18
CA GLN A 171 5.05 -14.21 22.73
C GLN A 171 3.89 -14.82 21.96
N ALA A 172 3.93 -14.78 20.62
CA ALA A 172 2.88 -15.33 19.79
C ALA A 172 2.66 -16.84 19.99
N LEU A 173 3.76 -17.59 20.17
CA LEU A 173 3.70 -19.02 20.46
C LEU A 173 3.15 -19.34 21.86
N ARG A 174 3.46 -18.50 22.85
CA ARG A 174 3.00 -18.69 24.23
C ARG A 174 1.51 -18.32 24.40
N GLU A 175 1.08 -17.23 23.77
CA GLU A 175 -0.24 -16.65 23.96
C GLU A 175 -1.23 -17.06 22.87
N ASN A 176 -0.77 -17.76 21.83
CA ASN A 176 -1.52 -18.12 20.63
C ASN A 176 -2.17 -16.92 19.92
N VAL A 177 -1.51 -15.74 20.01
CA VAL A 177 -1.94 -14.50 19.36
C VAL A 177 -0.75 -13.73 18.81
N ILE A 178 -0.93 -13.05 17.70
CA ILE A 178 0.08 -12.14 17.14
C ILE A 178 -0.31 -10.72 17.51
N ILE A 179 0.56 -10.01 18.25
CA ILE A 179 0.37 -8.61 18.61
C ILE A 179 1.14 -7.73 17.63
N ILE A 180 0.42 -6.91 16.88
CA ILE A 180 0.99 -6.05 15.84
C ILE A 180 0.77 -4.58 16.17
N LYS A 181 1.87 -3.82 16.17
CA LYS A 181 1.84 -2.36 16.20
C LYS A 181 1.75 -1.82 14.77
N GLY A 182 0.57 -1.32 14.40
CA GLY A 182 0.26 -0.77 13.09
C GLY A 182 0.74 0.67 12.90
N LYS A 183 0.29 1.28 11.80
CA LYS A 183 0.53 2.69 11.50
C LYS A 183 -0.09 3.58 12.59
N GLY A 184 0.63 4.63 13.00
CA GLY A 184 0.16 5.52 14.09
C GLY A 184 0.30 4.95 15.50
N GLY A 185 1.01 3.80 15.67
CA GLY A 185 1.25 3.21 16.98
C GLY A 185 0.10 2.34 17.52
N LYS A 186 -0.97 2.17 16.76
CA LYS A 186 -2.11 1.33 17.16
C LYS A 186 -1.73 -0.14 17.26
N VAL A 187 -2.10 -0.74 18.35
CA VAL A 187 -1.87 -2.17 18.61
C VAL A 187 -3.16 -2.94 18.30
N ARG A 188 -3.02 -4.06 17.60
CA ARG A 188 -4.09 -5.04 17.43
C ARG A 188 -3.58 -6.43 17.73
N THR A 189 -4.46 -7.26 18.23
CA THR A 189 -4.23 -8.66 18.54
C THR A 189 -4.96 -9.52 17.52
N ILE A 190 -4.26 -10.49 16.95
CA ILE A 190 -4.79 -11.40 15.93
C ILE A 190 -4.64 -12.82 16.47
N PRO A 191 -5.73 -13.57 16.68
CA PRO A 191 -5.64 -14.96 17.11
C PRO A 191 -4.98 -15.82 16.02
N ILE A 192 -4.15 -16.77 16.43
CA ILE A 192 -3.57 -17.77 15.53
C ILE A 192 -4.57 -18.94 15.45
N GLU A 193 -5.33 -19.00 14.37
CA GLU A 193 -6.31 -20.05 14.13
C GLU A 193 -5.75 -21.20 13.28
N ASP A 194 -4.61 -21.00 12.64
CA ASP A 194 -3.97 -21.96 11.74
C ASP A 194 -2.66 -22.46 12.33
N GLU A 195 -2.58 -23.75 12.65
CA GLU A 195 -1.41 -24.37 13.28
C GLU A 195 -0.14 -24.30 12.41
N ARG A 196 -0.27 -24.14 11.10
CA ARG A 196 0.88 -23.99 10.20
C ARG A 196 1.65 -22.71 10.52
N ILE A 197 0.99 -21.65 10.99
CA ILE A 197 1.67 -20.43 11.46
C ILE A 197 2.59 -20.77 12.64
N THR A 198 2.08 -21.50 13.65
CA THR A 198 2.89 -21.85 14.84
C THR A 198 4.06 -22.75 14.47
N THR A 199 3.85 -23.71 13.57
CA THR A 199 4.89 -24.61 13.07
C THR A 199 6.02 -23.82 12.40
N HIS A 200 5.69 -22.92 11.49
CA HIS A 200 6.70 -22.13 10.77
C HIS A 200 7.33 -21.02 11.64
N LEU A 201 6.58 -20.47 12.62
CA LEU A 201 7.16 -19.56 13.61
C LEU A 201 8.23 -20.25 14.46
N LYS A 202 7.97 -21.48 14.96
CA LYS A 202 8.94 -22.28 15.70
C LYS A 202 10.19 -22.53 14.86
N ARG A 203 10.01 -23.01 13.62
CA ARG A 203 11.13 -23.28 12.72
C ARG A 203 12.01 -22.05 12.49
N GLN A 204 11.40 -20.89 12.21
CA GLN A 204 12.17 -19.67 11.98
C GLN A 204 12.82 -19.14 13.28
N LEU A 205 12.16 -19.32 14.42
CA LEU A 205 12.71 -18.92 15.72
C LEU A 205 13.97 -19.70 16.05
N GLU A 206 14.00 -21.01 15.79
CA GLU A 206 15.19 -21.89 16.00
C GLU A 206 16.41 -21.45 15.17
N GLN A 207 16.18 -20.83 14.01
CA GLN A 207 17.23 -20.41 13.09
C GLN A 207 17.64 -18.93 13.23
N THR A 208 16.90 -18.15 14.04
CA THR A 208 17.09 -16.71 14.15
C THR A 208 17.78 -16.35 15.46
N GLN A 209 18.82 -15.52 15.37
CA GLN A 209 19.51 -15.02 16.57
C GLN A 209 18.57 -14.15 17.41
N ARG A 210 18.69 -14.26 18.73
CA ARG A 210 17.86 -13.49 19.67
C ARG A 210 17.94 -11.99 19.39
N GLY A 211 16.78 -11.33 19.34
CA GLY A 211 16.64 -9.91 19.05
C GLY A 211 16.60 -9.58 17.54
N HIS A 212 16.82 -10.57 16.66
CA HIS A 212 16.73 -10.37 15.21
C HIS A 212 15.31 -10.62 14.71
N LYS A 213 15.01 -10.12 13.51
CA LYS A 213 13.72 -10.31 12.83
C LYS A 213 13.72 -11.64 12.09
N LEU A 214 12.63 -12.41 12.22
CA LEU A 214 12.51 -13.75 11.67
C LEU A 214 12.65 -13.82 10.14
N LEU A 215 12.18 -12.79 9.43
CA LEU A 215 12.10 -12.81 7.96
C LEU A 215 13.13 -11.89 7.29
N VAL A 216 14.09 -11.39 8.06
CA VAL A 216 15.11 -10.48 7.54
C VAL A 216 16.49 -11.12 7.74
N PRO A 217 17.18 -11.49 6.66
CA PRO A 217 18.56 -12.00 6.77
C PRO A 217 19.48 -11.02 7.48
N ASP A 218 20.46 -11.54 8.20
CA ASP A 218 21.43 -10.72 8.93
C ASP A 218 22.16 -9.76 7.99
N GLY A 219 22.33 -8.54 8.44
CA GLY A 219 22.97 -7.47 7.68
C GLY A 219 22.13 -6.90 6.52
N MET A 220 20.92 -7.42 6.28
CA MET A 220 20.05 -6.93 5.22
C MET A 220 19.08 -5.86 5.75
N PRO A 221 18.89 -4.72 5.05
CA PRO A 221 17.81 -3.79 5.34
C PRO A 221 16.43 -4.42 5.15
N THR A 222 15.50 -4.15 6.06
CA THR A 222 14.14 -4.73 6.02
C THR A 222 13.38 -4.42 4.72
N ASP A 223 13.55 -3.23 4.17
CA ASP A 223 12.93 -2.83 2.90
C ASP A 223 13.47 -3.64 1.72
N ARG A 224 14.76 -4.01 1.73
CA ARG A 224 15.36 -4.89 0.73
C ARG A 224 14.79 -6.31 0.84
N ALA A 225 14.67 -6.86 2.04
CA ALA A 225 14.07 -8.17 2.25
C ALA A 225 12.59 -8.21 1.79
N ILE A 226 11.81 -7.17 2.11
CA ILE A 226 10.44 -7.01 1.60
C ILE A 226 10.43 -6.97 0.06
N HIS A 227 11.33 -6.21 -0.54
CA HIS A 227 11.41 -6.08 -2.00
C HIS A 227 11.75 -7.43 -2.67
N GLN A 228 12.63 -8.22 -2.07
CA GLN A 228 12.96 -9.55 -2.57
C GLN A 228 11.73 -10.48 -2.59
N LEU A 229 10.92 -10.51 -1.52
CA LEU A 229 9.66 -11.27 -1.54
C LEU A 229 8.69 -10.75 -2.61
N GLN A 230 8.58 -9.42 -2.77
CA GLN A 230 7.73 -8.84 -3.82
C GLN A 230 8.21 -9.22 -5.22
N LEU A 231 9.51 -9.24 -5.46
CA LEU A 231 10.10 -9.70 -6.73
C LEU A 231 9.84 -11.20 -6.95
N PHE A 232 10.01 -12.02 -5.90
CA PHE A 232 9.70 -13.45 -5.97
C PHE A 232 8.23 -13.68 -6.40
N LEU A 233 7.27 -13.00 -5.78
CA LEU A 233 5.87 -13.09 -6.17
C LEU A 233 5.64 -12.59 -7.60
N TYR A 234 6.25 -11.48 -7.97
CA TYR A 234 6.12 -10.90 -9.31
C TYR A 234 6.65 -11.83 -10.40
N SER A 235 7.81 -12.44 -10.18
CA SER A 235 8.47 -13.32 -11.18
C SER A 235 7.74 -14.64 -11.38
N ASN A 236 7.04 -15.16 -10.35
CA ASN A 236 6.38 -16.45 -10.41
C ASN A 236 4.87 -16.37 -10.66
N ARG A 237 4.24 -15.22 -10.44
CA ARG A 237 2.76 -15.11 -10.51
C ARG A 237 2.19 -15.43 -11.89
N GLY A 238 2.92 -15.13 -12.97
CA GLY A 238 2.47 -15.37 -14.35
C GLY A 238 2.18 -16.84 -14.63
N ASP A 239 2.92 -17.77 -14.01
CA ASP A 239 2.76 -19.19 -14.17
C ASP A 239 1.64 -19.78 -13.27
N PHE A 240 1.26 -19.06 -12.23
CA PHE A 240 0.39 -19.58 -11.17
C PHE A 240 -0.98 -18.93 -11.14
N GLN A 241 -1.13 -17.69 -11.60
CA GLN A 241 -2.42 -16.97 -11.59
C GLN A 241 -3.42 -17.63 -12.55
N GLU A 242 -4.64 -17.82 -12.08
CA GLU A 242 -5.74 -18.42 -12.86
C GLU A 242 -6.45 -17.38 -13.72
N ASP A 243 -6.39 -16.08 -13.37
CA ASP A 243 -6.94 -14.96 -14.13
C ASP A 243 -5.85 -13.91 -14.39
N ALA A 244 -5.55 -13.66 -15.66
CA ALA A 244 -4.55 -12.68 -16.08
C ALA A 244 -4.87 -11.23 -15.64
N ASN A 245 -6.16 -10.90 -15.45
CA ASN A 245 -6.59 -9.59 -15.00
C ASN A 245 -6.51 -9.41 -13.48
N ARG A 246 -6.23 -10.49 -12.74
CA ARG A 246 -6.16 -10.53 -11.29
C ARG A 246 -4.73 -10.87 -10.82
N PRO A 247 -3.80 -9.90 -10.87
CA PRO A 247 -2.40 -10.19 -10.54
C PRO A 247 -2.23 -10.57 -9.07
N LEU A 248 -1.52 -11.69 -8.83
CA LEU A 248 -1.18 -12.13 -7.49
C LEU A 248 -0.20 -11.16 -6.83
N THR A 249 -0.60 -10.63 -5.69
CA THR A 249 0.23 -9.74 -4.87
C THR A 249 0.17 -10.18 -3.42
N PHE A 250 1.16 -9.83 -2.61
CA PHE A 250 1.11 -10.13 -1.17
C PHE A 250 -0.15 -9.56 -0.50
N GLN A 251 -0.58 -8.37 -0.92
CA GLN A 251 -1.79 -7.75 -0.40
C GLN A 251 -3.05 -8.57 -0.73
N GLY A 252 -3.05 -9.32 -1.83
CA GLY A 252 -4.13 -10.24 -2.21
C GLY A 252 -4.39 -11.30 -1.16
N LEU A 253 -3.37 -11.83 -0.49
CA LEU A 253 -3.52 -12.80 0.61
C LEU A 253 -4.37 -12.24 1.76
N ARG A 254 -4.18 -10.96 2.07
CA ARG A 254 -4.98 -10.29 3.08
C ARG A 254 -6.42 -10.03 2.61
N HIS A 255 -6.66 -9.85 1.30
CA HIS A 255 -8.01 -9.82 0.74
C HIS A 255 -8.69 -11.18 0.94
N THR A 256 -7.99 -12.27 0.65
CA THR A 256 -8.51 -13.63 0.88
C THR A 256 -8.86 -13.86 2.34
N TYR A 257 -7.95 -13.52 3.27
CA TYR A 257 -8.22 -13.60 4.70
C TYR A 257 -9.48 -12.84 5.10
N ALA A 258 -9.64 -11.61 4.61
CA ALA A 258 -10.79 -10.77 4.94
C ALA A 258 -12.10 -11.38 4.44
N ALA A 259 -12.14 -11.83 3.18
CA ALA A 259 -13.30 -12.42 2.55
C ALA A 259 -13.73 -13.72 3.26
N GLU A 260 -12.77 -14.63 3.50
CA GLU A 260 -13.07 -15.89 4.20
C GLU A 260 -13.48 -15.68 5.66
N LYS A 261 -12.84 -14.72 6.35
CA LYS A 261 -13.21 -14.41 7.72
C LYS A 261 -14.61 -13.80 7.80
N TYR A 262 -14.95 -12.93 6.88
CA TYR A 262 -16.29 -12.36 6.77
C TYR A 262 -17.32 -13.48 6.51
N GLN A 263 -17.09 -14.33 5.50
CA GLN A 263 -17.99 -15.42 5.16
C GLN A 263 -18.20 -16.38 6.35
N LYS A 264 -17.11 -16.76 7.03
CA LYS A 264 -17.19 -17.61 8.23
C LYS A 264 -18.05 -17.00 9.35
N LEU A 265 -18.00 -15.67 9.53
CA LEU A 265 -18.84 -14.98 10.50
C LEU A 265 -20.32 -14.98 10.08
N ILE A 266 -20.60 -14.74 8.80
CA ILE A 266 -21.95 -14.84 8.25
C ILE A 266 -22.51 -16.26 8.42
N ASP A 267 -21.74 -17.27 8.05
CA ASP A 267 -22.15 -18.68 8.15
C ASP A 267 -22.41 -19.11 9.61
N SER A 268 -21.77 -18.43 10.57
CA SER A 268 -22.02 -18.62 12.01
C SER A 268 -23.24 -17.84 12.55
N GLY A 269 -24.00 -17.15 11.67
CA GLY A 269 -25.21 -16.43 12.02
C GLY A 269 -24.98 -14.99 12.52
N ILE A 270 -23.78 -14.44 12.36
CA ILE A 270 -23.48 -13.05 12.70
C ILE A 270 -24.01 -12.16 11.58
N GLY A 271 -24.72 -11.08 11.94
CA GLY A 271 -25.24 -10.12 10.96
C GLY A 271 -24.14 -9.45 10.14
N SER A 272 -24.44 -9.08 8.89
CA SER A 272 -23.48 -8.55 7.92
C SER A 272 -22.72 -7.33 8.45
N LEU A 273 -23.38 -6.42 9.14
CA LEU A 273 -22.78 -5.24 9.71
C LEU A 273 -21.77 -5.59 10.82
N ASP A 274 -22.13 -6.49 11.73
CA ASP A 274 -21.26 -6.93 12.82
C ASP A 274 -20.06 -7.72 12.29
N ALA A 275 -20.29 -8.60 11.31
CA ALA A 275 -19.22 -9.32 10.62
C ALA A 275 -18.24 -8.35 9.94
N HIS A 276 -18.74 -7.30 9.28
CA HIS A 276 -17.93 -6.24 8.67
C HIS A 276 -17.07 -5.50 9.71
N PHE A 277 -17.66 -5.11 10.84
CA PHE A 277 -16.92 -4.47 11.93
C PHE A 277 -15.88 -5.40 12.56
N ALA A 278 -16.22 -6.68 12.75
CA ALA A 278 -15.28 -7.66 13.28
C ALA A 278 -14.05 -7.82 12.39
N VAL A 279 -14.26 -7.99 11.08
CA VAL A 279 -13.17 -8.06 10.10
C VAL A 279 -12.37 -6.75 10.06
N SER A 280 -13.03 -5.60 10.11
CA SER A 280 -12.38 -4.28 10.15
C SER A 280 -11.41 -4.16 11.33
N ARG A 281 -11.81 -4.61 12.52
CA ARG A 281 -10.95 -4.63 13.73
C ARG A 281 -9.74 -5.55 13.56
N LEU A 282 -9.96 -6.79 13.07
CA LEU A 282 -8.86 -7.74 12.81
C LEU A 282 -7.85 -7.19 11.81
N LEU A 283 -8.33 -6.47 10.80
CA LEU A 283 -7.48 -5.81 9.82
C LEU A 283 -6.85 -4.51 10.35
N GLY A 284 -7.33 -3.95 11.45
CA GLY A 284 -6.87 -2.68 12.02
C GLY A 284 -7.17 -1.49 11.10
N HIS A 285 -8.39 -1.42 10.57
CA HIS A 285 -8.90 -0.28 9.83
C HIS A 285 -9.59 0.69 10.79
N GLU A 286 -9.37 1.99 10.58
CA GLU A 286 -10.07 3.05 11.34
C GLU A 286 -11.42 3.41 10.74
N ARG A 287 -11.59 3.14 9.45
CA ARG A 287 -12.75 3.50 8.66
C ARG A 287 -13.35 2.23 8.07
N ALA A 288 -14.64 2.07 8.22
CA ALA A 288 -15.37 0.90 7.72
C ALA A 288 -15.26 0.77 6.18
N ASP A 289 -15.35 1.89 5.45
CA ASP A 289 -15.24 1.93 3.98
C ASP A 289 -13.91 1.37 3.43
N VAL A 290 -12.85 1.34 4.25
CA VAL A 290 -11.59 0.69 3.86
C VAL A 290 -11.73 -0.83 3.82
N THR A 291 -12.62 -1.40 4.64
CA THR A 291 -12.87 -2.84 4.66
C THR A 291 -13.63 -3.29 3.41
N ASP A 292 -14.49 -2.45 2.84
CA ASP A 292 -15.21 -2.73 1.58
C ASP A 292 -14.28 -3.06 0.41
N ILE A 293 -13.08 -2.48 0.41
CA ILE A 293 -12.05 -2.79 -0.60
C ILE A 293 -11.63 -4.27 -0.52
N TYR A 294 -11.58 -4.82 0.68
CA TYR A 294 -11.15 -6.20 0.94
C TYR A 294 -12.28 -7.21 0.74
N LEU A 295 -13.53 -6.77 0.85
CA LEU A 295 -14.72 -7.59 0.65
C LEU A 295 -15.30 -7.48 -0.77
N SER A 296 -14.61 -6.81 -1.66
CA SER A 296 -15.07 -6.55 -3.04
C SER A 296 -15.22 -7.81 -3.92
N SER A 297 -14.64 -8.94 -3.50
CA SER A 297 -14.81 -10.24 -4.15
C SER A 297 -16.11 -10.96 -3.75
N LEU A 298 -16.77 -10.50 -2.68
CA LEU A 298 -18.02 -11.10 -2.22
C LEU A 298 -19.22 -10.51 -2.98
N PRO A 299 -20.27 -11.29 -3.25
CA PRO A 299 -21.52 -10.78 -3.81
C PRO A 299 -22.03 -9.65 -2.92
N LYS A 300 -22.39 -8.53 -3.52
CA LYS A 300 -23.12 -7.48 -2.79
C LYS A 300 -24.51 -8.03 -2.49
N GLU A 301 -24.79 -8.26 -1.23
CA GLU A 301 -26.18 -8.45 -0.82
C GLU A 301 -26.93 -7.16 -1.14
N ASP A 302 -27.94 -7.26 -1.99
CA ASP A 302 -28.83 -6.16 -2.31
C ASP A 302 -29.55 -5.72 -1.02
N HIS A 303 -29.02 -4.69 -0.39
CA HIS A 303 -29.70 -3.99 0.70
C HIS A 303 -30.89 -3.18 0.14
N HIS A 304 -31.81 -3.85 -0.56
CA HIS A 304 -33.17 -3.40 -0.77
C HIS A 304 -34.06 -4.11 0.24
N GLY A 305 -34.06 -3.59 1.45
CA GLY A 305 -34.86 -4.09 2.57
C GLY A 305 -35.35 -2.94 3.42
N LYS A 306 -36.47 -2.35 2.98
CA LYS A 306 -37.52 -1.60 3.69
C LYS A 306 -37.12 -0.63 4.82
#